data_d4efc33076d2625aa0d3ba36b1159005
#
_entry.id   d4efc33076d2625aa0d3ba36b1159005
#
_cell.length_a   1.000
_cell.length_b   1.000
_cell.length_c   1.000
_cell.angle_alpha   90.00
_cell.angle_beta   90.00
_cell.angle_gamma   90.00
#
_symmetry.space_group_name_H-M   'P 1'
#
loop_
_entity.id
_entity.type
_entity.pdbx_description
1 polymer ?
#
loop_
_entity_poly.entity_id
_entity_poly.type
_entity_poly.pdbx_seq_one_letter_code
_entity_poly.pdbx_strand_id
1 'polypeptide(L)'
;GRIETRVCTVVSYGPVMEPMFKDKFAGLRSIVGMKSERIILATGERSEKTRYYITSLENTNPEEIANAIRQHWSIENNLHWQLDVTFREDYSKKVQNAARNFSAVTKMALTILKNDKVTKGSMNLKRLKAGWDEKYLSTLLQDSAF
;
A
#
# COMPACT_ATOMS: atom_id res chain seq x y z
N GLY A 1 9.80 4.93 19.50
CA GLY A 1 8.61 5.56 18.92
C GLY A 1 8.99 6.72 18.01
N ARG A 2 8.03 7.19 17.22
CA ARG A 2 8.19 8.35 16.32
C ARG A 2 6.90 9.15 16.28
N ILE A 3 7.04 10.46 16.07
CA ILE A 3 5.93 11.35 15.74
C ILE A 3 6.03 11.65 14.24
N GLU A 4 4.89 11.62 13.56
CA GLU A 4 4.82 11.93 12.13
C GLU A 4 3.65 12.89 11.89
N THR A 5 3.97 14.08 11.40
CA THR A 5 3.02 15.13 11.03
C THR A 5 2.97 15.24 9.52
N ARG A 6 1.77 15.37 8.97
CA ARG A 6 1.56 15.52 7.53
C ARG A 6 0.68 16.72 7.25
N VAL A 7 1.10 17.52 6.27
CA VAL A 7 0.36 18.68 5.76
C VAL A 7 0.06 18.42 4.29
N CYS A 8 -1.22 18.45 3.94
CA CYS A 8 -1.71 18.32 2.57
C CYS A 8 -2.14 19.69 2.05
N THR A 9 -1.55 20.12 0.96
CA THR A 9 -1.92 21.34 0.24
C THR A 9 -2.45 20.97 -1.12
N VAL A 10 -3.62 21.45 -1.48
CA VAL A 10 -4.26 21.18 -2.77
C VAL A 10 -4.41 22.48 -3.54
N VAL A 11 -3.96 22.47 -4.79
CA VAL A 11 -4.13 23.60 -5.72
C VAL A 11 -4.94 23.11 -6.90
N SER A 12 -6.11 23.73 -7.10
CA SER A 12 -6.96 23.41 -8.23
C SER A 12 -6.28 23.76 -9.55
N TYR A 13 -6.40 22.88 -10.53
CA TYR A 13 -5.94 23.12 -11.88
C TYR A 13 -6.80 24.20 -12.52
N GLY A 14 -6.20 25.30 -12.88
CA GLY A 14 -6.90 26.46 -13.42
C GLY A 14 -6.27 26.99 -14.69
N PRO A 15 -6.85 28.03 -15.29
CA PRO A 15 -6.41 28.61 -16.57
C PRO A 15 -4.94 28.99 -16.62
N VAL A 16 -4.35 29.34 -15.47
CA VAL A 16 -2.91 29.69 -15.37
C VAL A 16 -1.99 28.50 -15.60
N MET A 17 -2.41 27.29 -15.24
CA MET A 17 -1.64 26.06 -15.40
C MET A 17 -1.96 25.32 -16.71
N GLU A 18 -3.12 25.61 -17.31
CA GLU A 18 -3.58 24.94 -18.52
C GLU A 18 -2.57 24.93 -19.66
N PRO A 19 -1.89 26.04 -20.00
CA PRO A 19 -0.90 26.05 -21.07
C PRO A 19 0.27 25.11 -20.85
N MET A 20 0.63 24.83 -19.60
CA MET A 20 1.78 24.00 -19.25
C MET A 20 1.50 22.50 -19.28
N PHE A 21 0.25 22.08 -19.03
CA PHE A 21 -0.07 20.68 -18.77
C PHE A 21 -1.21 20.11 -19.62
N LYS A 22 -1.89 20.93 -20.45
CA LYS A 22 -3.09 20.56 -21.20
C LYS A 22 -2.96 19.24 -21.95
N ASP A 23 -1.84 19.01 -22.61
CA ASP A 23 -1.61 17.85 -23.46
C ASP A 23 -0.85 16.71 -22.77
N LYS A 24 -0.40 16.93 -21.54
CA LYS A 24 0.45 15.95 -20.83
C LYS A 24 -0.35 15.05 -19.87
N PHE A 25 -1.41 15.56 -19.27
CA PHE A 25 -2.18 14.85 -18.24
C PHE A 25 -3.67 15.00 -18.50
N ALA A 26 -4.24 14.05 -19.23
CA ALA A 26 -5.69 14.02 -19.48
C ALA A 26 -6.46 13.94 -18.15
N GLY A 27 -7.45 14.81 -17.96
CA GLY A 27 -8.30 14.83 -16.78
C GLY A 27 -7.66 15.39 -15.51
N LEU A 28 -6.52 16.10 -15.61
CA LEU A 28 -5.93 16.78 -14.47
C LEU A 28 -6.89 17.81 -13.87
N ARG A 29 -7.18 17.67 -12.57
CA ARG A 29 -8.07 18.57 -11.80
C ARG A 29 -7.34 19.36 -10.73
N SER A 30 -6.36 18.72 -10.06
CA SER A 30 -5.62 19.39 -8.99
C SER A 30 -4.19 18.88 -8.89
N ILE A 31 -3.32 19.73 -8.38
CA ILE A 31 -1.96 19.40 -7.96
C ILE A 31 -1.92 19.39 -6.44
N VAL A 32 -1.27 18.40 -5.87
CA VAL A 32 -1.23 18.17 -4.43
C VAL A 32 0.21 18.17 -3.94
N GLY A 33 0.49 18.96 -2.92
CA GLY A 33 1.74 18.92 -2.17
C GLY A 33 1.51 18.21 -0.83
N MET A 34 2.23 17.13 -0.56
CA MET A 34 2.22 16.42 0.71
C MET A 34 3.56 16.60 1.41
N LYS A 35 3.57 17.43 2.44
CA LYS A 35 4.72 17.63 3.32
C LYS A 35 4.60 16.69 4.52
N SER A 36 5.61 15.87 4.75
CA SER A 36 5.69 14.99 5.92
C SER A 36 6.92 15.32 6.74
N GLU A 37 6.71 15.47 8.04
CA GLU A 37 7.75 15.66 9.05
C GLU A 37 7.76 14.44 9.97
N ARG A 38 8.93 13.92 10.27
CA ARG A 38 9.12 12.79 11.18
C ARG A 38 10.16 13.14 12.23
N ILE A 39 9.81 12.87 13.49
CA ILE A 39 10.71 13.02 14.64
C ILE A 39 10.87 11.65 15.30
N ILE A 40 12.11 11.17 15.42
CA ILE A 40 12.44 9.93 16.14
C ILE A 40 12.59 10.29 17.62
N LEU A 41 11.70 9.77 18.48
CA LEU A 41 11.68 10.14 19.90
C LEU A 41 12.94 9.72 20.66
N ALA A 42 13.58 8.63 20.25
CA ALA A 42 14.79 8.13 20.91
C ALA A 42 16.04 8.99 20.64
N THR A 43 16.15 9.56 19.44
CA THR A 43 17.34 10.33 19.02
C THR A 43 17.09 11.83 18.89
N GLY A 44 15.82 12.25 18.85
CA GLY A 44 15.44 13.62 18.52
C GLY A 44 15.65 13.97 17.04
N GLU A 45 16.05 13.01 16.22
CA GLU A 45 16.31 13.23 14.80
C GLU A 45 15.03 13.64 14.07
N ARG A 46 15.14 14.73 13.31
CA ARG A 46 14.05 15.31 12.52
C ARG A 46 14.34 15.15 11.04
N SER A 47 13.38 14.64 10.31
CA SER A 47 13.44 14.54 8.85
C SER A 47 12.18 15.11 8.23
N GLU A 48 12.35 15.82 7.12
CA GLU A 48 11.27 16.42 6.35
C GLU A 48 11.30 15.92 4.91
N LYS A 49 10.14 15.64 4.32
CA LYS A 49 10.02 15.23 2.94
C LYS A 49 8.75 15.81 2.33
N THR A 50 8.89 16.43 1.16
CA THR A 50 7.76 16.89 0.35
C THR A 50 7.64 15.99 -0.88
N ARG A 51 6.40 15.59 -1.19
CA ARG A 51 6.04 14.86 -2.41
C ARG A 51 4.90 15.57 -3.11
N TYR A 52 4.94 15.56 -4.43
CA TYR A 52 3.91 16.15 -5.26
C TYR A 52 3.13 15.05 -5.98
N TYR A 53 1.83 15.27 -6.12
CA TYR A 53 0.91 14.36 -6.80
C TYR A 53 0.01 15.19 -7.72
N ILE A 54 -0.53 14.51 -8.72
CA ILE A 54 -1.58 15.02 -9.59
C ILE A 54 -2.83 14.16 -9.39
N THR A 55 -4.00 14.76 -9.54
CA THR A 55 -5.26 14.05 -9.35
C THR A 55 -6.32 14.49 -10.35
N SER A 56 -7.15 13.55 -10.77
CA SER A 56 -8.36 13.77 -11.55
C SER A 56 -9.62 13.88 -10.67
N LEU A 57 -9.49 13.79 -9.36
CA LEU A 57 -10.62 13.95 -8.44
C LEU A 57 -11.15 15.39 -8.53
N GLU A 58 -12.45 15.52 -8.63
CA GLU A 58 -13.12 16.84 -8.66
C GLU A 58 -13.14 17.50 -7.28
N ASN A 59 -13.08 16.68 -6.23
CA ASN A 59 -13.05 17.15 -4.86
C ASN A 59 -11.68 17.76 -4.53
N THR A 60 -11.69 18.97 -4.02
CA THR A 60 -10.51 19.72 -3.58
C THR A 60 -10.33 19.69 -2.06
N ASN A 61 -11.09 18.86 -1.33
CA ASN A 61 -10.93 18.68 0.10
C ASN A 61 -9.57 18.02 0.41
N PRO A 62 -8.64 18.74 1.06
CA PRO A 62 -7.29 18.21 1.33
C PRO A 62 -7.30 16.94 2.17
N GLU A 63 -8.26 16.77 3.07
CA GLU A 63 -8.37 15.59 3.93
C GLU A 63 -8.73 14.34 3.12
N GLU A 64 -9.70 14.42 2.23
CA GLU A 64 -10.10 13.31 1.36
C GLU A 64 -8.97 12.92 0.41
N ILE A 65 -8.29 13.89 -0.17
CA ILE A 65 -7.14 13.64 -1.04
C ILE A 65 -5.97 13.01 -0.26
N ALA A 66 -5.69 13.50 0.95
CA ALA A 66 -4.68 12.91 1.82
C ALA A 66 -5.01 11.45 2.19
N ASN A 67 -6.29 11.15 2.42
CA ASN A 67 -6.76 9.78 2.67
C ASN A 67 -6.62 8.90 1.43
N ALA A 68 -6.96 9.39 0.24
CA ALA A 68 -6.77 8.65 -1.02
C ALA A 68 -5.28 8.31 -1.26
N ILE A 69 -4.38 9.26 -1.05
CA ILE A 69 -2.92 9.04 -1.13
C ILE A 69 -2.48 7.99 -0.10
N ARG A 70 -3.00 8.04 1.13
CA ARG A 70 -2.67 7.06 2.17
C ARG A 70 -3.17 5.67 1.83
N GLN A 71 -4.36 5.55 1.28
CA GLN A 71 -4.93 4.27 0.84
C GLN A 71 -4.12 3.66 -0.30
N HIS A 72 -3.68 4.47 -1.26
CA HIS A 72 -2.79 4.00 -2.34
C HIS A 72 -1.49 3.41 -1.77
N TRP A 73 -0.81 4.11 -0.86
CA TRP A 73 0.38 3.58 -0.19
C TRP A 73 0.11 2.37 0.71
N SER A 74 -1.11 2.25 1.22
CA SER A 74 -1.54 1.08 1.98
C SER A 74 -1.58 -0.19 1.11
N ILE A 75 -1.99 -0.09 -0.16
CA ILE A 75 -1.96 -1.20 -1.11
C ILE A 75 -0.51 -1.65 -1.37
N GLU A 76 0.40 -0.70 -1.59
CA GLU A 76 1.82 -1.00 -1.77
C GLU A 76 2.39 -1.78 -0.59
N ASN A 77 2.17 -1.31 0.64
CA ASN A 77 2.73 -1.92 1.84
C ASN A 77 2.02 -3.23 2.24
N ASN A 78 0.71 -3.30 2.07
CA ASN A 78 -0.09 -4.42 2.58
C ASN A 78 -0.31 -5.54 1.56
N LEU A 79 -0.13 -5.25 0.28
CA LEU A 79 -0.30 -6.24 -0.77
C LEU A 79 1.03 -6.49 -1.50
N HIS A 80 1.51 -5.52 -2.28
CA HIS A 80 2.69 -5.72 -3.13
C HIS A 80 3.91 -6.12 -2.33
N TRP A 81 4.29 -5.35 -1.31
CA TRP A 81 5.42 -5.69 -0.46
C TRP A 81 5.29 -7.08 0.20
N GLN A 82 4.08 -7.50 0.60
CA GLN A 82 3.86 -8.82 1.17
C GLN A 82 4.04 -9.93 0.12
N LEU A 83 3.58 -9.73 -1.11
CA LEU A 83 3.78 -10.69 -2.19
C LEU A 83 5.26 -10.82 -2.55
N ASP A 84 5.99 -9.70 -2.62
CA ASP A 84 7.39 -9.69 -3.01
C ASP A 84 8.31 -10.23 -1.90
N VAL A 85 8.12 -9.79 -0.67
CA VAL A 85 9.01 -10.15 0.45
C VAL A 85 8.58 -11.45 1.13
N THR A 86 7.27 -11.62 1.44
CA THR A 86 6.80 -12.80 2.16
C THR A 86 6.66 -14.00 1.23
N PHE A 87 6.11 -13.83 0.04
CA PHE A 87 5.89 -14.91 -0.93
C PHE A 87 6.98 -15.02 -1.99
N ARG A 88 7.90 -14.06 -2.05
CA ARG A 88 9.00 -14.00 -3.02
C ARG A 88 8.52 -14.09 -4.46
N GLU A 89 7.43 -13.38 -4.78
CA GLU A 89 6.78 -13.46 -6.10
C GLU A 89 7.73 -13.02 -7.21
N ASP A 90 8.51 -11.96 -7.01
CA ASP A 90 9.52 -11.44 -7.96
C ASP A 90 10.64 -12.41 -8.28
N TYR A 91 10.98 -13.32 -7.35
CA TYR A 91 12.01 -14.36 -7.58
C TYR A 91 11.47 -15.55 -8.37
N SER A 92 10.16 -15.64 -8.51
CA SER A 92 9.49 -16.79 -9.12
C SER A 92 9.35 -16.59 -10.62
N LYS A 93 10.38 -17.00 -11.37
CA LYS A 93 10.39 -16.96 -12.84
C LYS A 93 9.38 -17.97 -13.41
N LYS A 94 8.14 -17.56 -13.52
CA LYS A 94 7.06 -18.33 -14.17
C LYS A 94 6.72 -17.69 -15.50
N VAL A 95 6.31 -18.49 -16.45
CA VAL A 95 5.97 -18.04 -17.81
C VAL A 95 4.49 -18.25 -18.11
N GLN A 96 3.95 -17.45 -19.02
CA GLN A 96 2.57 -17.57 -19.52
C GLN A 96 1.53 -17.53 -18.38
N ASN A 97 0.54 -18.43 -18.47
CA ASN A 97 -0.57 -18.54 -17.52
C ASN A 97 -0.12 -18.98 -16.12
N ALA A 98 1.04 -19.64 -15.98
CA ALA A 98 1.53 -20.07 -14.68
C ALA A 98 1.87 -18.88 -13.75
N ALA A 99 2.40 -17.80 -14.30
CA ALA A 99 2.66 -16.56 -13.53
C ALA A 99 1.35 -15.99 -12.96
N ARG A 100 0.34 -15.84 -13.80
CA ARG A 100 -0.97 -15.30 -13.42
C ARG A 100 -1.68 -16.18 -12.39
N ASN A 101 -1.70 -17.49 -12.61
CA ASN A 101 -2.35 -18.43 -11.71
C ASN A 101 -1.65 -18.48 -10.35
N PHE A 102 -0.34 -18.48 -10.35
CA PHE A 102 0.43 -18.47 -9.09
C PHE A 102 0.20 -17.17 -8.31
N SER A 103 0.18 -16.02 -8.97
CA SER A 103 -0.13 -14.74 -8.33
C SER A 103 -1.55 -14.74 -7.72
N ALA A 104 -2.53 -15.37 -8.37
CA ALA A 104 -3.86 -15.54 -7.80
C ALA A 104 -3.84 -16.39 -6.52
N VAL A 105 -3.15 -17.53 -6.54
CA VAL A 105 -3.02 -18.43 -5.37
C VAL A 105 -2.29 -17.75 -4.22
N THR A 106 -1.20 -17.01 -4.47
CA THR A 106 -0.47 -16.29 -3.42
C THR A 106 -1.30 -15.17 -2.78
N LYS A 107 -2.15 -14.49 -3.57
CA LYS A 107 -3.10 -13.50 -3.06
C LYS A 107 -4.18 -14.13 -2.17
N MET A 108 -4.70 -15.29 -2.56
CA MET A 108 -5.64 -16.05 -1.73
C MET A 108 -4.98 -16.46 -0.41
N ALA A 109 -3.78 -17.04 -0.45
CA ALA A 109 -3.02 -17.43 0.74
C ALA A 109 -2.74 -16.23 1.65
N LEU A 110 -2.36 -15.09 1.09
CA LEU A 110 -2.16 -13.85 1.84
C LEU A 110 -3.45 -13.39 2.55
N THR A 111 -4.60 -13.50 1.87
CA THR A 111 -5.90 -13.15 2.45
C THR A 111 -6.25 -14.06 3.63
N ILE A 112 -6.07 -15.36 3.48
CA ILE A 112 -6.30 -16.35 4.55
C ILE A 112 -5.43 -16.01 5.78
N LEU A 113 -4.12 -15.80 5.56
CA LEU A 113 -3.20 -15.45 6.65
C LEU A 113 -3.54 -14.10 7.32
N LYS A 114 -4.08 -13.14 6.59
CA LYS A 114 -4.51 -11.84 7.13
C LYS A 114 -5.77 -11.96 7.99
N ASN A 115 -6.66 -12.89 7.65
CA ASN A 115 -7.90 -13.14 8.38
C ASN A 115 -7.64 -13.81 9.74
N ASP A 116 -6.56 -14.55 9.88
CA ASP A 116 -6.14 -15.07 11.18
C ASP A 116 -5.77 -13.91 12.13
N LYS A 117 -6.65 -13.66 13.10
CA LYS A 117 -6.45 -12.65 14.18
C LYS A 117 -5.96 -13.28 15.49
N VAL A 118 -5.98 -14.60 15.58
CA VAL A 118 -5.64 -15.35 16.80
C VAL A 118 -4.13 -15.52 16.93
N THR A 119 -3.48 -15.96 15.87
CA THR A 119 -2.03 -16.19 15.89
C THR A 119 -1.28 -14.87 15.84
N LYS A 120 -0.52 -14.58 16.89
CA LYS A 120 0.35 -13.41 16.94
C LYS A 120 1.63 -13.66 16.14
N GLY A 121 2.08 -12.65 15.41
CA GLY A 121 3.34 -12.71 14.66
C GLY A 121 3.29 -12.00 13.32
N SER A 122 4.43 -11.92 12.66
CA SER A 122 4.54 -11.35 11.32
C SER A 122 3.88 -12.25 10.28
N MET A 123 3.53 -11.69 9.12
CA MET A 123 2.95 -12.44 8.01
C MET A 123 3.86 -13.59 7.55
N ASN A 124 5.18 -13.35 7.54
CA ASN A 124 6.15 -14.38 7.20
C ASN A 124 6.16 -15.53 8.22
N LEU A 125 6.04 -15.21 9.52
CA LEU A 125 5.97 -16.23 10.56
C LEU A 125 4.72 -17.10 10.39
N LYS A 126 3.56 -16.50 10.16
CA LYS A 126 2.31 -17.22 9.91
C LYS A 126 2.42 -18.13 8.68
N ARG A 127 3.01 -17.63 7.58
CA ARG A 127 3.25 -18.40 6.37
C ARG A 127 4.15 -19.62 6.64
N LEU A 128 5.25 -19.41 7.35
CA LEU A 128 6.18 -20.49 7.70
C LEU A 128 5.47 -21.51 8.61
N LYS A 129 4.75 -21.04 9.65
CA LYS A 129 3.99 -21.91 10.56
C LYS A 129 2.98 -22.78 9.79
N ALA A 130 2.25 -22.21 8.84
CA ALA A 130 1.32 -22.98 8.00
C ALA A 130 2.03 -24.05 7.15
N GLY A 131 3.33 -23.90 6.88
CA GLY A 131 4.11 -24.87 6.12
C GLY A 131 4.60 -26.07 6.93
N TRP A 132 4.67 -26.00 8.26
CA TRP A 132 5.17 -27.09 9.10
C TRP A 132 4.19 -27.57 10.19
N ASP A 133 3.09 -26.84 10.44
CA ASP A 133 2.07 -27.17 11.43
C ASP A 133 0.72 -27.46 10.73
N GLU A 134 0.45 -28.75 10.50
CA GLU A 134 -0.75 -29.20 9.82
C GLU A 134 -2.05 -28.82 10.56
N LYS A 135 -2.02 -28.76 11.88
CA LYS A 135 -3.19 -28.35 12.67
C LYS A 135 -3.50 -26.89 12.44
N TYR A 136 -2.45 -26.05 12.45
CA TYR A 136 -2.59 -24.64 12.15
C TYR A 136 -3.10 -24.41 10.73
N LEU A 137 -2.54 -25.12 9.74
CA LEU A 137 -3.00 -25.03 8.35
C LEU A 137 -4.48 -25.43 8.21
N SER A 138 -4.89 -26.54 8.85
CA SER A 138 -6.29 -26.99 8.83
C SER A 138 -7.23 -25.94 9.44
N THR A 139 -6.85 -25.32 10.56
CA THR A 139 -7.63 -24.24 11.18
C THR A 139 -7.78 -23.04 10.24
N LEU A 140 -6.69 -22.60 9.62
CA LEU A 140 -6.72 -21.49 8.65
C LEU A 140 -7.69 -21.74 7.49
N LEU A 141 -7.72 -22.97 6.97
CA LEU A 141 -8.56 -23.34 5.84
C LEU A 141 -10.04 -23.47 6.24
N GLN A 142 -10.33 -23.95 7.46
CA GLN A 142 -11.70 -24.06 7.99
C GLN A 142 -12.30 -22.69 8.31
N ASP A 143 -11.53 -21.81 8.97
CA ASP A 143 -11.98 -20.46 9.33
C ASP A 143 -12.11 -19.53 8.12
N SER A 144 -11.56 -19.94 6.97
CA SER A 144 -11.59 -19.20 5.69
C SER A 144 -12.73 -19.67 4.78
N ALA A 145 -13.74 -20.39 5.29
CA ALA A 145 -14.91 -20.75 4.50
C ALA A 145 -15.53 -19.48 3.89
N PHE A 146 -15.41 -19.37 2.58
CA PHE A 146 -15.88 -18.28 1.71
C PHE A 146 -17.38 -18.24 1.64
#